data_082647e3c7cbb1867fe5193e0d1bd7f7
#
_entry.id   082647e3c7cbb1867fe5193e0d1bd7f7
#
_cell.length_a   1.000
_cell.length_b   1.000
_cell.length_c   1.000
_cell.angle_alpha   90.00
_cell.angle_beta   90.00
_cell.angle_gamma   90.00
#
_symmetry.space_group_name_H-M   'P 1'
#
loop_
_entity.id
_entity.type
_entity.pdbx_description
1 polymer ?
#
loop_
_entity_poly.entity_id
_entity_poly.type
_entity_poly.pdbx_seq_one_letter_code
_entity_poly.pdbx_strand_id
1 'polypeptide(L)'
;MWQKSSIKRYLQIKEREPMSTAKAESVKISLGNFLRSDNSTANPIAKPLIALIENISQSCQMISKAVNQGALDNILGSAGSGNIQGETQQKLDILANDMLIQANESSGLLAAMASEELDTIHVIPEHLQQGDYLLLFDPLDGSSNIDVNVSIGTIFSILKKPQQDIPITESDFLQAGYQQVAAGYALYGPQTILVLTTGNGVQMFTLDRHQATFFLTRRAVKIPVDTKEFAINMSNMRHWAKPIQQYVSECLAGTTGPLQKDFNMRWVASMVADVHRILTRGGIFMYPWDQREPSKPGKLRLMYEANPMSFLIEQAGGASINGQERILQLQPKQLHERVSVILGSKNEVERVLTYHQSF
;
A
#
# COMPACT_ATOMS: atom_id res chain seq x y z
N MET A 1 17.66 -16.98 -36.61
CA MET A 1 19.10 -16.76 -36.27
C MET A 1 19.37 -15.62 -35.25
N TRP A 2 18.36 -14.91 -34.77
CA TRP A 2 18.51 -13.73 -33.86
C TRP A 2 18.46 -14.07 -32.35
N GLN A 3 17.90 -15.19 -31.95
CA GLN A 3 17.69 -15.49 -30.50
C GLN A 3 18.94 -16.03 -29.76
N LYS A 4 19.91 -16.62 -30.45
CA LYS A 4 21.10 -17.18 -29.78
C LYS A 4 22.15 -16.14 -29.38
N SER A 5 22.14 -14.94 -30.00
CA SER A 5 23.14 -13.90 -29.72
C SER A 5 22.80 -13.09 -28.43
N SER A 6 21.52 -12.89 -28.13
CA SER A 6 21.08 -12.09 -26.96
C SER A 6 21.26 -12.85 -25.64
N ILE A 7 20.96 -14.15 -25.63
CA ILE A 7 21.18 -15.00 -24.44
C ILE A 7 22.67 -15.16 -24.14
N LYS A 8 23.49 -15.36 -25.18
CA LYS A 8 24.96 -15.38 -25.01
C LYS A 8 25.51 -14.05 -24.47
N ARG A 9 24.97 -12.92 -24.89
CA ARG A 9 25.36 -11.59 -24.39
C ARG A 9 24.97 -11.39 -22.91
N TYR A 10 23.82 -11.87 -22.48
CA TYR A 10 23.38 -11.83 -21.08
C TYR A 10 24.23 -12.73 -20.17
N LEU A 11 24.60 -13.91 -20.65
CA LEU A 11 25.48 -14.85 -19.93
C LEU A 11 26.94 -14.38 -19.92
N GLN A 12 27.43 -13.79 -21.00
CA GLN A 12 28.79 -13.23 -21.09
C GLN A 12 29.01 -11.97 -20.24
N ILE A 13 27.93 -11.23 -19.88
CA ILE A 13 28.02 -10.09 -18.95
C ILE A 13 28.34 -10.59 -17.53
N LYS A 14 27.97 -11.84 -17.17
CA LYS A 14 28.31 -12.45 -15.87
C LYS A 14 29.71 -13.07 -15.81
N GLU A 15 30.34 -13.38 -16.94
CA GLU A 15 31.62 -14.08 -16.99
C GLU A 15 32.83 -13.19 -17.28
N ARG A 16 32.65 -11.88 -17.51
CA ARG A 16 33.77 -10.93 -17.73
C ARG A 16 34.04 -10.12 -16.47
N GLU A 17 34.90 -10.68 -15.62
CA GLU A 17 35.91 -9.95 -14.85
C GLU A 17 37.25 -10.68 -14.97
N PRO A 18 38.41 -10.02 -14.86
CA PRO A 18 38.63 -8.73 -14.26
C PRO A 18 39.46 -7.77 -15.12
N MET A 19 39.12 -6.50 -15.16
CA MET A 19 40.12 -5.43 -15.27
C MET A 19 39.71 -4.25 -14.40
N SER A 20 40.51 -4.07 -13.39
CA SER A 20 40.73 -2.90 -12.55
C SER A 20 40.20 -1.58 -13.12
N THR A 21 39.07 -1.13 -12.71
CA THR A 21 38.78 0.20 -12.21
C THR A 21 37.78 0.01 -11.09
N ALA A 22 38.15 0.32 -9.87
CA ALA A 22 37.28 0.29 -8.70
C ALA A 22 36.09 1.23 -8.97
N LYS A 23 35.01 0.72 -9.60
CA LYS A 23 33.68 1.24 -9.35
C LYS A 23 33.46 0.96 -7.88
N ALA A 24 33.45 2.01 -7.04
CA ALA A 24 33.00 1.90 -5.68
C ALA A 24 31.70 1.09 -5.74
N GLU A 25 31.69 -0.12 -5.20
CA GLU A 25 30.45 -0.86 -4.97
C GLU A 25 29.56 0.09 -4.22
N SER A 26 28.45 0.50 -4.82
CA SER A 26 27.49 1.36 -4.14
C SER A 26 27.01 0.58 -2.92
N VAL A 27 27.42 1.02 -1.74
CA VAL A 27 27.11 0.35 -0.46
C VAL A 27 25.59 0.21 -0.42
N LYS A 28 25.10 -1.02 -0.55
CA LYS A 28 23.67 -1.32 -0.45
C LYS A 28 23.23 -1.00 0.98
N ILE A 29 22.30 -0.06 1.14
CA ILE A 29 21.77 0.33 2.45
C ILE A 29 20.55 -0.53 2.75
N SER A 30 20.62 -1.36 3.78
CA SER A 30 19.47 -2.15 4.24
C SER A 30 18.42 -1.26 4.89
N LEU A 31 17.15 -1.75 4.96
CA LEU A 31 16.04 -1.05 5.62
C LEU A 31 16.42 -0.61 7.04
N GLY A 32 16.94 -1.54 7.87
CA GLY A 32 17.30 -1.22 9.24
C GLY A 32 18.43 -0.19 9.33
N ASN A 33 19.45 -0.27 8.47
CA ASN A 33 20.52 0.73 8.44
C ASN A 33 19.99 2.10 8.00
N PHE A 34 19.06 2.14 7.03
CA PHE A 34 18.40 3.38 6.62
C PHE A 34 17.63 4.01 7.78
N LEU A 35 16.74 3.26 8.44
CA LEU A 35 15.92 3.76 9.55
C LEU A 35 16.75 4.25 10.73
N ARG A 36 17.88 3.61 11.03
CA ARG A 36 18.81 4.02 12.09
C ARG A 36 19.68 5.21 11.69
N SER A 37 20.04 5.37 10.42
CA SER A 37 20.87 6.49 9.94
C SER A 37 20.08 7.78 9.75
N ASP A 38 18.77 7.69 9.49
CA ASP A 38 17.87 8.84 9.32
C ASP A 38 17.57 9.55 10.66
N ASN A 39 18.08 9.02 11.77
CA ASN A 39 18.06 9.64 13.11
C ASN A 39 18.86 10.96 13.23
N SER A 40 19.51 11.44 12.16
CA SER A 40 20.17 12.75 12.12
C SER A 40 19.20 13.92 11.86
N THR A 41 17.91 13.65 11.66
CA THR A 41 16.86 14.65 11.45
C THR A 41 16.37 15.26 12.76
N ALA A 42 15.71 16.42 12.69
CA ALA A 42 15.13 17.08 13.86
C ALA A 42 14.09 16.24 14.63
N ASN A 43 13.53 15.20 13.98
CA ASN A 43 12.59 14.24 14.57
C ASN A 43 13.08 12.81 14.33
N PRO A 44 13.93 12.26 15.18
CA PRO A 44 14.45 10.91 15.05
C PRO A 44 13.33 9.85 15.21
N ILE A 45 13.39 8.80 14.40
CA ILE A 45 12.47 7.67 14.51
C ILE A 45 12.75 6.93 15.83
N ALA A 46 11.71 6.70 16.63
CA ALA A 46 11.85 5.99 17.90
C ALA A 46 12.34 4.54 17.69
N LYS A 47 13.28 4.08 18.52
CA LYS A 47 13.84 2.72 18.40
C LYS A 47 12.78 1.61 18.36
N PRO A 48 11.72 1.63 19.21
CA PRO A 48 10.63 0.64 19.12
C PRO A 48 9.88 0.68 17.79
N LEU A 49 9.69 1.87 17.18
CA LEU A 49 9.06 1.98 15.87
C LEU A 49 9.97 1.39 14.77
N ILE A 50 11.27 1.60 14.84
CA ILE A 50 12.22 0.95 13.92
C ILE A 50 12.12 -0.56 14.02
N ALA A 51 12.14 -1.12 15.23
CA ALA A 51 12.04 -2.56 15.46
C ALA A 51 10.71 -3.13 14.94
N LEU A 52 9.60 -2.43 15.14
CA LEU A 52 8.29 -2.83 14.62
C LEU A 52 8.27 -2.87 13.08
N ILE A 53 8.80 -1.84 12.43
CA ILE A 53 8.91 -1.78 10.96
C ILE A 53 9.80 -2.94 10.44
N GLU A 54 10.89 -3.27 11.13
CA GLU A 54 11.75 -4.40 10.77
C GLU A 54 10.98 -5.73 10.89
N ASN A 55 10.20 -5.93 11.96
CA ASN A 55 9.36 -7.14 12.13
C ASN A 55 8.29 -7.26 11.03
N ILE A 56 7.58 -6.16 10.71
CA ILE A 56 6.61 -6.14 9.62
C ILE A 56 7.30 -6.49 8.30
N SER A 57 8.51 -5.95 8.06
CA SER A 57 9.26 -6.25 6.84
C SER A 57 9.65 -7.74 6.74
N GLN A 58 9.94 -8.40 7.86
CA GLN A 58 10.20 -9.85 7.91
C GLN A 58 8.92 -10.64 7.60
N SER A 59 7.76 -10.23 8.14
CA SER A 59 6.48 -10.83 7.78
C SER A 59 6.22 -10.72 6.27
N CYS A 60 6.45 -9.55 5.67
CA CYS A 60 6.33 -9.35 4.23
C CYS A 60 7.30 -10.23 3.41
N GLN A 61 8.49 -10.54 3.93
CA GLN A 61 9.42 -11.50 3.29
C GLN A 61 8.86 -12.92 3.30
N MET A 62 8.27 -13.35 4.42
CA MET A 62 7.63 -14.66 4.54
C MET A 62 6.44 -14.78 3.61
N ILE A 63 5.57 -13.77 3.57
CA ILE A 63 4.42 -13.70 2.66
C ILE A 63 4.91 -13.71 1.19
N SER A 64 5.94 -12.92 0.86
CA SER A 64 6.54 -12.93 -0.49
C SER A 64 7.02 -14.32 -0.90
N LYS A 65 7.59 -15.10 0.01
CA LYS A 65 7.99 -16.47 -0.25
C LYS A 65 6.78 -17.36 -0.51
N ALA A 66 5.74 -17.27 0.32
CA ALA A 66 4.49 -18.02 0.14
C ALA A 66 3.82 -17.69 -1.20
N VAL A 67 3.64 -16.40 -1.52
CA VAL A 67 3.07 -15.94 -2.81
C VAL A 67 3.84 -16.53 -4.00
N ASN A 68 5.17 -16.58 -3.93
CA ASN A 68 5.99 -17.14 -5.01
C ASN A 68 5.87 -18.66 -5.16
N GLN A 69 5.50 -19.39 -4.09
CA GLN A 69 5.26 -20.82 -4.15
C GLN A 69 3.87 -21.13 -4.70
N GLY A 70 2.86 -20.33 -4.34
CA GLY A 70 1.52 -20.39 -4.93
C GLY A 70 0.96 -21.81 -4.98
N ALA A 71 0.70 -22.28 -6.20
CA ALA A 71 0.12 -23.61 -6.46
C ALA A 71 1.01 -24.78 -5.99
N LEU A 72 2.32 -24.59 -5.89
CA LEU A 72 3.24 -25.66 -5.44
C LEU A 72 2.99 -26.05 -3.99
N ASP A 73 2.62 -25.08 -3.14
CA ASP A 73 2.31 -25.31 -1.72
C ASP A 73 0.79 -25.49 -1.47
N ASN A 74 -0.02 -25.57 -2.55
CA ASN A 74 -1.49 -25.73 -2.50
C ASN A 74 -2.20 -24.62 -1.69
N ILE A 75 -1.68 -23.41 -1.72
CA ILE A 75 -2.19 -22.25 -0.98
C ILE A 75 -3.04 -21.30 -1.84
N LEU A 76 -3.29 -21.66 -3.10
CA LEU A 76 -4.23 -20.95 -3.98
C LEU A 76 -5.67 -21.44 -3.80
N GLY A 77 -6.61 -20.62 -4.27
CA GLY A 77 -8.04 -20.92 -4.26
C GLY A 77 -8.74 -20.55 -2.96
N SER A 78 -10.07 -20.60 -3.00
CA SER A 78 -10.94 -20.26 -1.88
C SER A 78 -10.66 -21.13 -0.65
N ALA A 79 -10.72 -20.50 0.52
CA ALA A 79 -10.69 -21.20 1.81
C ALA A 79 -12.02 -21.90 2.15
N GLY A 80 -13.09 -21.64 1.39
CA GLY A 80 -14.44 -22.15 1.67
C GLY A 80 -15.16 -21.37 2.77
N SER A 81 -14.55 -20.29 3.27
CA SER A 81 -15.12 -19.35 4.24
C SER A 81 -15.26 -17.95 3.62
N GLY A 82 -16.09 -17.13 4.22
CA GLY A 82 -16.18 -15.70 3.93
C GLY A 82 -15.77 -14.89 5.16
N ASN A 83 -15.22 -13.68 4.94
CA ASN A 83 -15.01 -12.74 6.03
C ASN A 83 -16.35 -12.13 6.50
N ILE A 84 -16.32 -11.37 7.60
CA ILE A 84 -17.51 -10.71 8.19
C ILE A 84 -18.25 -9.82 7.16
N GLN A 85 -17.58 -9.39 6.11
CA GLN A 85 -18.15 -8.52 5.10
C GLN A 85 -18.78 -9.29 3.92
N GLY A 86 -18.77 -10.64 3.98
CA GLY A 86 -19.34 -11.53 2.97
C GLY A 86 -18.46 -11.68 1.73
N GLU A 87 -17.18 -11.33 1.81
CA GLU A 87 -16.20 -11.58 0.75
C GLU A 87 -15.59 -12.97 0.93
N THR A 88 -15.39 -13.69 -0.18
CA THR A 88 -14.78 -15.02 -0.16
C THR A 88 -13.31 -14.89 0.21
N GLN A 89 -12.90 -15.47 1.34
CA GLN A 89 -11.48 -15.52 1.73
C GLN A 89 -10.72 -16.52 0.86
N GLN A 90 -9.54 -16.13 0.42
CA GLN A 90 -8.58 -17.03 -0.20
C GLN A 90 -7.70 -17.67 0.90
N LYS A 91 -7.18 -18.85 0.65
CA LYS A 91 -6.25 -19.53 1.59
C LYS A 91 -5.03 -18.67 1.91
N LEU A 92 -4.56 -17.91 0.93
CA LEU A 92 -3.39 -17.07 1.08
C LEU A 92 -3.67 -15.83 1.93
N ASP A 93 -4.93 -15.31 1.95
CA ASP A 93 -5.34 -14.22 2.85
C ASP A 93 -5.19 -14.66 4.31
N ILE A 94 -5.74 -15.83 4.65
CA ILE A 94 -5.66 -16.41 6.00
C ILE A 94 -4.19 -16.63 6.39
N LEU A 95 -3.40 -17.23 5.50
CA LEU A 95 -1.98 -17.50 5.76
C LEU A 95 -1.19 -16.20 5.98
N ALA A 96 -1.41 -15.17 5.17
CA ALA A 96 -0.75 -13.87 5.31
C ALA A 96 -1.16 -13.16 6.60
N ASN A 97 -2.45 -13.23 6.96
CA ASN A 97 -2.97 -12.72 8.22
C ASN A 97 -2.27 -13.38 9.43
N ASP A 98 -2.24 -14.72 9.45
CA ASP A 98 -1.60 -15.48 10.53
C ASP A 98 -0.10 -15.18 10.64
N MET A 99 0.60 -15.06 9.52
CA MET A 99 2.03 -14.70 9.50
C MET A 99 2.28 -13.33 10.13
N LEU A 100 1.42 -12.32 9.84
CA LEU A 100 1.54 -10.98 10.41
C LEU A 100 1.26 -10.98 11.90
N ILE A 101 0.21 -11.67 12.35
CA ILE A 101 -0.13 -11.76 13.78
C ILE A 101 0.99 -12.48 14.55
N GLN A 102 1.35 -13.69 14.16
CA GLN A 102 2.32 -14.52 14.88
C GLN A 102 3.71 -13.85 14.97
N ALA A 103 4.16 -13.19 13.89
CA ALA A 103 5.46 -12.54 13.89
C ALA A 103 5.52 -11.28 14.78
N ASN A 104 4.38 -10.66 15.08
CA ASN A 104 4.35 -9.39 15.80
C ASN A 104 3.78 -9.51 17.23
N GLU A 105 2.99 -10.54 17.54
CA GLU A 105 2.32 -10.70 18.83
C GLU A 105 3.29 -10.70 20.01
N SER A 106 4.37 -11.47 19.93
CA SER A 106 5.36 -11.61 21.01
C SER A 106 6.48 -10.57 20.99
N SER A 107 6.38 -9.56 20.13
CA SER A 107 7.44 -8.56 19.92
C SER A 107 7.67 -7.62 21.10
N GLY A 108 6.69 -7.45 22.00
CA GLY A 108 6.70 -6.44 23.06
C GLY A 108 6.56 -4.99 22.56
N LEU A 109 6.20 -4.80 21.29
CA LEU A 109 6.11 -3.49 20.65
C LEU A 109 4.67 -3.01 20.46
N LEU A 110 3.72 -3.95 20.41
CA LEU A 110 2.30 -3.70 20.14
C LEU A 110 1.45 -3.84 21.42
N ALA A 111 0.38 -3.05 21.49
CA ALA A 111 -0.71 -3.25 22.44
C ALA A 111 -1.83 -4.09 21.81
N ALA A 112 -2.09 -3.89 20.53
CA ALA A 112 -3.07 -4.65 19.76
C ALA A 112 -2.82 -4.54 18.26
N MET A 113 -3.49 -5.41 17.48
CA MET A 113 -3.53 -5.41 16.02
C MET A 113 -4.97 -5.38 15.51
N ALA A 114 -5.19 -4.78 14.35
CA ALA A 114 -6.43 -4.83 13.62
C ALA A 114 -6.16 -5.25 12.18
N SER A 115 -6.85 -6.27 11.72
CA SER A 115 -6.75 -6.80 10.36
C SER A 115 -8.07 -6.67 9.62
N GLU A 116 -7.98 -6.49 8.32
CA GLU A 116 -9.17 -6.57 7.45
C GLU A 116 -9.89 -7.91 7.56
N GLU A 117 -9.15 -8.98 7.84
CA GLU A 117 -9.64 -10.36 7.89
C GLU A 117 -10.20 -10.78 9.25
N LEU A 118 -10.06 -9.94 10.28
CA LEU A 118 -10.59 -10.19 11.63
C LEU A 118 -11.84 -9.35 11.90
N ASP A 119 -12.81 -9.94 12.57
CA ASP A 119 -14.05 -9.25 12.96
C ASP A 119 -13.82 -8.16 14.02
N THR A 120 -12.83 -8.40 14.90
CA THR A 120 -12.49 -7.54 16.03
C THR A 120 -10.99 -7.38 16.13
N ILE A 121 -10.54 -6.47 16.98
CA ILE A 121 -9.12 -6.29 17.25
C ILE A 121 -8.51 -7.54 17.91
N HIS A 122 -7.24 -7.80 17.59
CA HIS A 122 -6.40 -8.79 18.28
C HIS A 122 -5.60 -8.08 19.37
N VAL A 123 -6.06 -8.15 20.61
CA VAL A 123 -5.36 -7.59 21.77
C VAL A 123 -4.18 -8.51 22.14
N ILE A 124 -3.01 -7.94 22.39
CA ILE A 124 -1.84 -8.71 22.84
C ILE A 124 -2.16 -9.36 24.20
N PRO A 125 -2.00 -10.68 24.34
CA PRO A 125 -2.31 -11.39 25.57
C PRO A 125 -1.57 -10.83 26.80
N GLU A 126 -2.21 -10.79 27.96
CA GLU A 126 -1.68 -10.19 29.20
C GLU A 126 -0.35 -10.83 29.67
N HIS A 127 -0.12 -12.13 29.36
CA HIS A 127 1.11 -12.82 29.71
C HIS A 127 2.31 -12.44 28.84
N LEU A 128 2.08 -11.68 27.74
CA LEU A 128 3.12 -11.16 26.87
C LEU A 128 3.38 -9.69 27.19
N GLN A 129 4.59 -9.25 26.90
CA GLN A 129 4.93 -7.82 27.01
C GLN A 129 4.11 -7.02 25.98
N GLN A 130 3.43 -5.99 26.44
CA GLN A 130 2.74 -5.03 25.59
C GLN A 130 3.62 -3.80 25.32
N GLY A 131 3.39 -3.15 24.17
CA GLY A 131 4.08 -1.93 23.76
C GLY A 131 3.11 -0.77 23.48
N ASP A 132 3.65 0.31 22.91
CA ASP A 132 2.95 1.58 22.74
C ASP A 132 2.32 1.78 21.36
N TYR A 133 2.35 0.77 20.49
CA TYR A 133 1.85 0.88 19.13
C TYR A 133 0.64 0.01 18.87
N LEU A 134 -0.16 0.46 17.91
CA LEU A 134 -1.27 -0.27 17.30
C LEU A 134 -0.91 -0.51 15.84
N LEU A 135 -1.05 -1.76 15.37
CA LEU A 135 -0.79 -2.13 13.98
C LEU A 135 -2.12 -2.41 13.29
N LEU A 136 -2.35 -1.74 12.15
CA LEU A 136 -3.46 -2.02 11.25
C LEU A 136 -2.90 -2.54 9.93
N PHE A 137 -3.56 -3.55 9.35
CA PHE A 137 -3.12 -4.10 8.07
C PHE A 137 -4.25 -4.74 7.28
N ASP A 138 -4.12 -4.63 5.96
CA ASP A 138 -4.71 -5.53 4.98
C ASP A 138 -3.62 -6.57 4.65
N PRO A 139 -3.81 -7.84 5.02
CA PRO A 139 -2.77 -8.83 4.82
C PRO A 139 -2.48 -9.08 3.35
N LEU A 140 -3.50 -8.94 2.47
CA LEU A 140 -3.30 -9.23 1.05
C LEU A 140 -4.26 -8.45 0.12
N ASP A 141 -4.02 -7.15 -0.07
CA ASP A 141 -4.74 -6.31 -1.03
C ASP A 141 -4.72 -6.93 -2.44
N GLY A 142 -5.88 -6.94 -3.07
CA GLY A 142 -6.05 -7.47 -4.40
C GLY A 142 -6.18 -8.99 -4.45
N SER A 143 -6.66 -9.64 -3.41
CA SER A 143 -6.78 -11.10 -3.28
C SER A 143 -7.52 -11.77 -4.44
N SER A 144 -8.47 -11.09 -5.09
CA SER A 144 -9.12 -11.57 -6.32
C SER A 144 -8.16 -11.79 -7.50
N ASN A 145 -6.93 -11.29 -7.42
CA ASN A 145 -5.90 -11.44 -8.44
C ASN A 145 -4.91 -12.60 -8.15
N ILE A 146 -5.04 -13.29 -7.02
CA ILE A 146 -4.14 -14.37 -6.61
C ILE A 146 -4.13 -15.49 -7.66
N ASP A 147 -5.30 -16.00 -8.00
CA ASP A 147 -5.47 -17.15 -8.89
C ASP A 147 -5.11 -16.87 -10.36
N VAL A 148 -5.02 -15.59 -10.74
CA VAL A 148 -4.65 -15.18 -12.09
C VAL A 148 -3.23 -14.61 -12.20
N ASN A 149 -2.45 -14.75 -11.12
CA ASN A 149 -1.03 -14.39 -11.05
C ASN A 149 -0.74 -12.91 -11.37
N VAL A 150 -1.61 -12.00 -10.93
CA VAL A 150 -1.40 -10.55 -11.00
C VAL A 150 -0.85 -10.06 -9.67
N SER A 151 -0.12 -8.95 -9.68
CA SER A 151 0.51 -8.38 -8.47
C SER A 151 -0.51 -8.06 -7.39
N ILE A 152 -0.20 -8.48 -6.18
CA ILE A 152 -0.93 -8.29 -4.93
C ILE A 152 0.00 -7.71 -3.88
N GLY A 153 -0.49 -7.37 -2.68
CA GLY A 153 0.41 -6.86 -1.66
C GLY A 153 -0.20 -6.74 -0.27
N THR A 154 0.65 -6.53 0.71
CA THR A 154 0.27 -6.25 2.10
C THR A 154 0.30 -4.75 2.33
N ILE A 155 -0.76 -4.17 2.91
CA ILE A 155 -0.80 -2.75 3.31
C ILE A 155 -0.76 -2.70 4.84
N PHE A 156 -0.01 -1.74 5.40
CA PHE A 156 0.02 -1.54 6.85
C PHE A 156 0.10 -0.08 7.24
N SER A 157 -0.43 0.22 8.44
CA SER A 157 -0.20 1.48 9.13
C SER A 157 0.03 1.26 10.63
N ILE A 158 0.75 2.18 11.24
CA ILE A 158 1.10 2.16 12.65
C ILE A 158 0.56 3.43 13.30
N LEU A 159 -0.21 3.25 14.37
CA LEU A 159 -0.68 4.30 15.24
C LEU A 159 0.00 4.21 16.61
N LYS A 160 -0.03 5.29 17.38
CA LYS A 160 0.30 5.23 18.80
C LYS A 160 -0.91 4.85 19.62
N LYS A 161 -0.70 4.06 20.68
CA LYS A 161 -1.70 3.85 21.74
C LYS A 161 -2.05 5.21 22.35
N PRO A 162 -3.35 5.61 22.39
CA PRO A 162 -3.72 6.96 22.84
C PRO A 162 -3.48 7.19 24.33
N GLN A 163 -3.69 6.17 25.15
CA GLN A 163 -3.56 6.24 26.61
C GLN A 163 -2.70 5.09 27.13
N GLN A 164 -1.84 5.40 28.09
CA GLN A 164 -1.11 4.39 28.86
C GLN A 164 -2.07 3.78 29.90
N ASP A 165 -1.77 2.67 30.47
CA ASP A 165 -2.45 2.08 31.66
C ASP A 165 -3.97 1.79 31.54
N ILE A 166 -4.58 1.90 30.36
CA ILE A 166 -5.97 1.54 30.09
C ILE A 166 -6.02 0.37 29.14
N PRO A 167 -6.90 -0.64 29.37
CA PRO A 167 -7.09 -1.74 28.43
C PRO A 167 -7.46 -1.24 27.03
N ILE A 168 -6.87 -1.81 26.00
CA ILE A 168 -7.13 -1.45 24.61
C ILE A 168 -8.53 -1.88 24.21
N THR A 169 -9.19 -0.98 23.49
CA THR A 169 -10.50 -1.19 22.87
C THR A 169 -10.45 -0.83 21.37
N GLU A 170 -11.49 -1.19 20.64
CA GLU A 170 -11.61 -0.83 19.22
C GLU A 170 -11.55 0.69 18.99
N SER A 171 -12.09 1.49 19.93
CA SER A 171 -12.11 2.95 19.84
C SER A 171 -10.69 3.56 19.81
N ASP A 172 -9.69 2.88 20.35
CA ASP A 172 -8.29 3.36 20.35
C ASP A 172 -7.68 3.34 18.95
N PHE A 173 -8.21 2.50 18.06
CA PHE A 173 -7.84 2.46 16.67
C PHE A 173 -8.50 3.56 15.82
N LEU A 174 -9.65 4.08 16.25
CA LEU A 174 -10.44 5.05 15.48
C LEU A 174 -9.78 6.44 15.47
N GLN A 175 -8.55 6.52 14.97
CA GLN A 175 -7.78 7.75 14.85
C GLN A 175 -7.80 8.23 13.39
N ALA A 176 -7.85 9.56 13.19
CA ALA A 176 -7.79 10.14 11.86
C ALA A 176 -6.46 9.81 11.16
N GLY A 177 -6.48 9.68 9.84
CA GLY A 177 -5.33 9.19 9.05
C GLY A 177 -4.05 10.02 9.20
N TYR A 178 -4.14 11.31 9.56
CA TYR A 178 -2.95 12.14 9.82
C TYR A 178 -2.21 11.77 11.13
N GLN A 179 -2.80 10.96 12.00
CA GLN A 179 -2.19 10.49 13.25
C GLN A 179 -1.28 9.27 13.06
N GLN A 180 -1.24 8.69 11.87
CA GLN A 180 -0.32 7.60 11.54
C GLN A 180 1.13 8.03 11.78
N VAL A 181 1.89 7.22 12.52
CA VAL A 181 3.33 7.45 12.74
C VAL A 181 4.21 6.78 11.69
N ALA A 182 3.68 5.77 11.02
CA ALA A 182 4.25 5.15 9.84
C ALA A 182 3.15 4.49 9.01
N ALA A 183 3.36 4.40 7.71
CA ALA A 183 2.54 3.60 6.81
C ALA A 183 3.38 3.05 5.66
N GLY A 184 2.96 1.93 5.11
CA GLY A 184 3.65 1.31 4.00
C GLY A 184 2.86 0.20 3.34
N TYR A 185 3.43 -0.34 2.29
CA TYR A 185 2.94 -1.57 1.67
C TYR A 185 4.10 -2.38 1.11
N ALA A 186 3.92 -3.68 1.06
CA ALA A 186 4.75 -4.58 0.28
C ALA A 186 4.00 -4.97 -1.00
N LEU A 187 4.62 -4.79 -2.16
CA LEU A 187 4.10 -5.24 -3.46
C LEU A 187 4.77 -6.56 -3.84
N TYR A 188 3.98 -7.60 -4.04
CA TYR A 188 4.41 -8.92 -4.51
C TYR A 188 4.14 -9.04 -6.02
N GLY A 189 5.17 -8.78 -6.81
CA GLY A 189 5.14 -8.79 -8.27
C GLY A 189 6.44 -9.34 -8.86
N PRO A 190 6.86 -8.90 -10.05
CA PRO A 190 8.15 -9.29 -10.65
C PRO A 190 9.34 -9.07 -9.71
N GLN A 191 9.25 -8.02 -8.89
CA GLN A 191 10.09 -7.77 -7.72
C GLN A 191 9.20 -7.67 -6.48
N THR A 192 9.74 -8.01 -5.31
CA THR A 192 9.09 -7.66 -4.05
C THR A 192 9.64 -6.32 -3.59
N ILE A 193 8.76 -5.33 -3.48
CA ILE A 193 9.13 -3.95 -3.14
C ILE A 193 8.37 -3.54 -1.88
N LEU A 194 9.09 -3.07 -0.87
CA LEU A 194 8.53 -2.41 0.30
C LEU A 194 8.58 -0.90 0.09
N VAL A 195 7.44 -0.24 0.22
CA VAL A 195 7.31 1.22 0.19
C VAL A 195 6.91 1.70 1.57
N LEU A 196 7.59 2.71 2.08
CA LEU A 196 7.47 3.14 3.47
C LEU A 196 7.53 4.66 3.60
N THR A 197 6.71 5.20 4.50
CA THR A 197 6.86 6.54 5.07
C THR A 197 6.81 6.48 6.60
N THR A 198 7.60 7.32 7.23
CA THR A 198 7.57 7.63 8.68
C THR A 198 7.24 9.11 8.90
N GLY A 199 6.55 9.74 7.93
CA GLY A 199 6.23 11.17 7.93
C GLY A 199 7.33 12.08 7.33
N ASN A 200 8.44 11.49 6.87
CA ASN A 200 9.59 12.23 6.30
C ASN A 200 9.81 11.84 4.82
N GLY A 201 8.76 11.93 4.00
CA GLY A 201 8.79 11.49 2.61
C GLY A 201 8.65 9.98 2.44
N VAL A 202 8.74 9.50 1.20
CA VAL A 202 8.52 8.10 0.83
C VAL A 202 9.81 7.47 0.33
N GLN A 203 10.07 6.24 0.78
CA GLN A 203 11.24 5.45 0.42
C GLN A 203 10.80 4.12 -0.20
N MET A 204 11.56 3.58 -1.15
CA MET A 204 11.33 2.26 -1.73
C MET A 204 12.53 1.36 -1.50
N PHE A 205 12.25 0.12 -1.10
CA PHE A 205 13.24 -0.91 -0.85
C PHE A 205 12.87 -2.15 -1.66
N THR A 206 13.87 -2.78 -2.27
CA THR A 206 13.68 -4.02 -3.04
C THR A 206 14.24 -5.20 -2.25
N LEU A 207 13.50 -6.29 -2.18
CA LEU A 207 13.92 -7.52 -1.52
C LEU A 207 15.01 -8.23 -2.32
N ASP A 208 16.20 -8.35 -1.73
CA ASP A 208 17.20 -9.31 -2.17
C ASP A 208 16.84 -10.68 -1.57
N ARG A 209 16.29 -11.58 -2.39
CA ARG A 209 15.81 -12.89 -1.95
C ARG A 209 16.92 -13.82 -1.47
N HIS A 210 18.17 -13.62 -1.93
CA HIS A 210 19.31 -14.42 -1.49
C HIS A 210 19.78 -14.04 -0.08
N GLN A 211 19.72 -12.73 0.23
CA GLN A 211 20.12 -12.20 1.52
C GLN A 211 18.94 -12.05 2.48
N ALA A 212 17.71 -12.36 2.04
CA ALA A 212 16.48 -12.11 2.77
C ALA A 212 16.46 -10.70 3.40
N THR A 213 16.79 -9.66 2.62
CA THR A 213 16.97 -8.31 3.11
C THR A 213 16.42 -7.29 2.12
N PHE A 214 15.66 -6.33 2.63
CA PHE A 214 15.22 -5.18 1.85
C PHE A 214 16.33 -4.12 1.76
N PHE A 215 16.73 -3.77 0.55
CA PHE A 215 17.71 -2.73 0.27
C PHE A 215 17.06 -1.52 -0.36
N LEU A 216 17.48 -0.32 0.08
CA LEU A 216 17.03 0.95 -0.44
C LEU A 216 17.35 1.07 -1.94
N THR A 217 16.32 1.29 -2.74
CA THR A 217 16.42 1.43 -4.20
C THR A 217 15.99 2.81 -4.70
N ARG A 218 15.09 3.50 -3.97
CA ARG A 218 14.71 4.89 -4.28
C ARG A 218 14.50 5.68 -2.99
N ARG A 219 15.14 6.86 -2.94
CA ARG A 219 14.97 7.84 -1.85
C ARG A 219 14.01 8.93 -2.27
N ALA A 220 13.28 9.49 -1.28
CA ALA A 220 12.50 10.71 -1.43
C ALA A 220 11.63 10.70 -2.70
N VAL A 221 10.88 9.61 -2.88
CA VAL A 221 9.97 9.44 -4.03
C VAL A 221 9.02 10.62 -4.13
N LYS A 222 8.88 11.18 -5.34
CA LYS A 222 7.96 12.27 -5.62
C LYS A 222 7.05 11.90 -6.78
N ILE A 223 5.77 12.24 -6.64
CA ILE A 223 4.75 12.11 -7.68
C ILE A 223 4.78 13.39 -8.53
N PRO A 224 4.83 13.28 -9.86
CA PRO A 224 4.61 14.44 -10.73
C PRO A 224 3.24 15.09 -10.43
N VAL A 225 3.20 16.41 -10.33
CA VAL A 225 1.96 17.17 -10.05
C VAL A 225 0.92 17.03 -11.16
N ASP A 226 1.39 16.87 -12.40
CA ASP A 226 0.58 16.61 -13.60
C ASP A 226 0.74 15.20 -14.09
N THR A 227 -0.29 14.65 -14.72
CA THR A 227 -0.26 13.32 -15.33
C THR A 227 -1.05 13.23 -16.62
N LYS A 228 -0.86 12.12 -17.33
CA LYS A 228 -1.68 11.68 -18.47
C LYS A 228 -2.16 10.23 -18.26
N GLU A 229 -2.24 9.76 -17.03
CA GLU A 229 -2.72 8.42 -16.72
C GLU A 229 -3.81 8.46 -15.66
N PHE A 230 -4.86 7.67 -15.87
CA PHE A 230 -5.91 7.46 -14.88
C PHE A 230 -6.22 5.97 -14.72
N ALA A 231 -6.63 5.58 -13.52
CA ALA A 231 -7.01 4.21 -13.16
C ALA A 231 -8.40 4.22 -12.53
N ILE A 232 -9.33 3.51 -13.15
CA ILE A 232 -10.70 3.34 -12.65
C ILE A 232 -11.35 2.15 -13.37
N ASN A 233 -12.27 1.44 -12.70
CA ASN A 233 -13.03 0.37 -13.35
C ASN A 233 -14.11 0.95 -14.29
N MET A 234 -13.78 1.16 -15.55
CA MET A 234 -14.63 1.76 -16.56
C MET A 234 -16.00 1.07 -16.74
N SER A 235 -16.13 -0.21 -16.39
CA SER A 235 -17.38 -0.94 -16.50
C SER A 235 -18.50 -0.36 -15.61
N ASN A 236 -18.14 0.42 -14.60
CA ASN A 236 -19.04 1.05 -13.64
C ASN A 236 -19.41 2.50 -13.97
N MET A 237 -18.97 3.04 -15.10
CA MET A 237 -19.16 4.48 -15.47
C MET A 237 -20.61 4.95 -15.31
N ARG A 238 -21.58 4.13 -15.71
CA ARG A 238 -23.02 4.48 -15.61
C ARG A 238 -23.55 4.61 -14.19
N HIS A 239 -22.77 4.18 -13.19
CA HIS A 239 -23.17 4.12 -11.78
C HIS A 239 -22.45 5.17 -10.92
N TRP A 240 -21.46 5.89 -11.45
CA TRP A 240 -20.76 6.92 -10.71
C TRP A 240 -21.54 8.21 -10.60
N ALA A 241 -21.18 9.04 -9.62
CA ALA A 241 -21.65 10.40 -9.51
C ALA A 241 -21.24 11.24 -10.72
N LYS A 242 -22.02 12.26 -11.04
CA LYS A 242 -21.80 13.15 -12.21
C LYS A 242 -20.39 13.74 -12.30
N PRO A 243 -19.76 14.23 -11.20
CA PRO A 243 -18.39 14.75 -11.24
C PRO A 243 -17.38 13.74 -11.80
N ILE A 244 -17.48 12.49 -11.41
CA ILE A 244 -16.59 11.43 -11.89
C ILE A 244 -16.86 11.09 -13.36
N GLN A 245 -18.14 10.99 -13.75
CA GLN A 245 -18.51 10.78 -15.15
C GLN A 245 -17.99 11.89 -16.06
N GLN A 246 -18.07 13.16 -15.62
CA GLN A 246 -17.54 14.30 -16.32
C GLN A 246 -16.03 14.21 -16.47
N TYR A 247 -15.30 14.04 -15.36
CA TYR A 247 -13.84 13.95 -15.38
C TYR A 247 -13.34 12.85 -16.33
N VAL A 248 -13.92 11.65 -16.24
CA VAL A 248 -13.53 10.54 -17.12
C VAL A 248 -13.87 10.82 -18.57
N SER A 249 -15.04 11.40 -18.86
CA SER A 249 -15.43 11.79 -20.23
C SER A 249 -14.45 12.79 -20.84
N GLU A 250 -13.98 13.75 -20.06
CA GLU A 250 -12.98 14.74 -20.48
C GLU A 250 -11.59 14.09 -20.70
N CYS A 251 -11.18 13.12 -19.86
CA CYS A 251 -9.98 12.34 -20.13
C CYS A 251 -10.05 11.57 -21.45
N LEU A 252 -11.23 11.03 -21.77
CA LEU A 252 -11.45 10.28 -23.03
C LEU A 252 -11.58 11.19 -24.27
N ALA A 253 -11.95 12.45 -24.10
CA ALA A 253 -12.05 13.41 -25.20
C ALA A 253 -10.68 13.78 -25.80
N GLY A 254 -9.59 13.49 -25.12
CA GLY A 254 -8.23 13.68 -25.63
C GLY A 254 -7.86 15.15 -25.85
N THR A 255 -6.94 15.37 -26.79
CA THR A 255 -6.41 16.72 -27.11
C THR A 255 -7.47 17.70 -27.64
N THR A 256 -8.56 17.21 -28.19
CA THR A 256 -9.67 18.04 -28.68
C THR A 256 -10.68 18.40 -27.59
N GLY A 257 -10.59 17.75 -26.44
CA GLY A 257 -11.46 17.99 -25.29
C GLY A 257 -10.95 19.10 -24.35
N PRO A 258 -11.71 19.35 -23.26
CA PRO A 258 -11.40 20.45 -22.32
C PRO A 258 -10.03 20.34 -21.67
N LEU A 259 -9.52 19.13 -21.44
CA LEU A 259 -8.21 18.90 -20.80
C LEU A 259 -7.03 19.09 -21.76
N GLN A 260 -7.27 19.09 -23.07
CA GLN A 260 -6.26 19.26 -24.14
C GLN A 260 -5.06 18.28 -24.00
N LYS A 261 -5.33 17.08 -23.47
CA LYS A 261 -4.34 16.03 -23.19
C LYS A 261 -4.89 14.67 -23.60
N ASP A 262 -4.05 13.82 -24.19
CA ASP A 262 -4.37 12.41 -24.39
C ASP A 262 -4.03 11.62 -23.14
N PHE A 263 -5.05 11.10 -22.46
CA PHE A 263 -4.90 10.27 -21.28
C PHE A 263 -4.88 8.78 -21.64
N ASN A 264 -4.09 8.00 -20.89
CA ASN A 264 -4.09 6.55 -20.94
C ASN A 264 -4.76 5.97 -19.71
N MET A 265 -5.73 5.09 -19.90
CA MET A 265 -6.29 4.31 -18.80
C MET A 265 -5.33 3.17 -18.42
N ARG A 266 -5.07 3.03 -17.11
CA ARG A 266 -4.23 1.99 -16.53
C ARG A 266 -4.94 1.42 -15.30
N TRP A 267 -5.57 0.27 -15.42
CA TRP A 267 -6.30 -0.38 -14.34
C TRP A 267 -5.75 -1.78 -14.11
N VAL A 268 -5.21 -2.06 -12.91
CA VAL A 268 -4.66 -3.37 -12.51
C VAL A 268 -5.67 -4.14 -11.65
N ALA A 269 -6.59 -3.44 -11.00
CA ALA A 269 -7.55 -3.98 -10.03
C ALA A 269 -6.89 -4.54 -8.75
N SER A 270 -5.72 -4.02 -8.39
CA SER A 270 -5.03 -4.18 -7.12
C SER A 270 -4.55 -2.80 -6.70
N MET A 271 -4.97 -2.32 -5.52
CA MET A 271 -4.67 -0.95 -5.10
C MET A 271 -3.17 -0.74 -4.92
N VAL A 272 -2.46 -1.72 -4.33
CA VAL A 272 -0.99 -1.63 -4.17
C VAL A 272 -0.28 -1.48 -5.51
N ALA A 273 -0.74 -2.17 -6.56
CA ALA A 273 -0.12 -2.12 -7.89
C ALA A 273 -0.40 -0.80 -8.60
N ASP A 274 -1.64 -0.31 -8.55
CA ASP A 274 -2.03 0.98 -9.12
C ASP A 274 -1.33 2.14 -8.40
N VAL A 275 -1.31 2.14 -7.06
CA VAL A 275 -0.61 3.15 -6.25
C VAL A 275 0.91 3.11 -6.51
N HIS A 276 1.51 1.92 -6.61
CA HIS A 276 2.94 1.80 -6.91
C HIS A 276 3.31 2.42 -8.27
N ARG A 277 2.47 2.21 -9.29
CA ARG A 277 2.63 2.85 -10.59
C ARG A 277 2.54 4.38 -10.47
N ILE A 278 1.58 4.90 -9.71
CA ILE A 278 1.39 6.35 -9.48
C ILE A 278 2.59 6.96 -8.76
N LEU A 279 3.08 6.34 -7.69
CA LEU A 279 4.30 6.76 -6.99
C LEU A 279 5.53 6.78 -7.92
N THR A 280 5.53 5.95 -8.96
CA THR A 280 6.67 5.81 -9.87
C THR A 280 6.64 6.81 -11.03
N ARG A 281 5.47 7.12 -11.59
CA ARG A 281 5.35 7.90 -12.84
C ARG A 281 4.21 8.90 -12.89
N GLY A 282 3.46 9.04 -11.81
CA GLY A 282 2.24 9.84 -11.76
C GLY A 282 1.00 9.06 -12.22
N GLY A 283 -0.14 9.68 -12.04
CA GLY A 283 -1.44 9.11 -12.34
C GLY A 283 -2.48 9.52 -11.31
N ILE A 284 -3.73 9.21 -11.59
CA ILE A 284 -4.83 9.31 -10.63
C ILE A 284 -5.52 7.94 -10.54
N PHE A 285 -5.70 7.45 -9.32
CA PHE A 285 -6.50 6.25 -9.00
C PHE A 285 -7.84 6.70 -8.42
N MET A 286 -8.91 6.08 -8.90
CA MET A 286 -10.27 6.39 -8.45
C MET A 286 -11.03 5.10 -8.16
N TYR A 287 -11.54 5.00 -6.95
CA TYR A 287 -12.55 4.04 -6.54
C TYR A 287 -13.71 4.80 -5.90
N PRO A 288 -14.55 5.47 -6.74
CA PRO A 288 -15.56 6.39 -6.26
C PRO A 288 -16.77 5.66 -5.68
N TRP A 289 -17.64 6.40 -5.02
CA TRP A 289 -18.96 5.96 -4.61
C TRP A 289 -19.77 5.45 -5.83
N ASP A 290 -20.52 4.36 -5.61
CA ASP A 290 -21.31 3.68 -6.61
C ASP A 290 -22.80 3.73 -6.24
N GLN A 291 -23.62 4.26 -7.12
CA GLN A 291 -25.06 4.44 -6.89
C GLN A 291 -25.86 3.13 -6.70
N ARG A 292 -25.28 1.98 -7.05
CA ARG A 292 -25.91 0.67 -6.81
C ARG A 292 -25.99 0.31 -5.34
N GLU A 293 -25.09 0.87 -4.53
CA GLU A 293 -25.02 0.65 -3.09
C GLU A 293 -25.03 1.99 -2.35
N PRO A 294 -26.16 2.73 -2.34
CA PRO A 294 -26.22 4.10 -1.81
C PRO A 294 -25.83 4.20 -0.32
N SER A 295 -26.03 3.12 0.44
CA SER A 295 -25.68 3.04 1.87
C SER A 295 -24.20 2.85 2.14
N LYS A 296 -23.41 2.47 1.12
CA LYS A 296 -21.95 2.27 1.23
C LYS A 296 -21.23 3.43 0.58
N PRO A 297 -20.46 4.23 1.36
CA PRO A 297 -19.77 5.43 0.82
C PRO A 297 -18.63 5.11 -0.13
N GLY A 298 -18.25 3.85 -0.26
CA GLY A 298 -17.20 3.35 -1.15
C GLY A 298 -17.00 1.85 -1.00
N LYS A 299 -16.00 1.30 -1.65
CA LYS A 299 -15.66 -0.13 -1.58
C LYS A 299 -14.42 -0.40 -0.72
N LEU A 300 -13.43 0.50 -0.73
CA LEU A 300 -12.19 0.37 0.00
C LEU A 300 -12.38 0.72 1.49
N ARG A 301 -11.58 0.12 2.36
CA ARG A 301 -11.66 0.38 3.82
C ARG A 301 -10.82 1.60 4.17
N LEU A 302 -11.41 2.48 5.00
CA LEU A 302 -10.75 3.71 5.42
C LEU A 302 -9.44 3.42 6.14
N MET A 303 -9.43 2.48 7.08
CA MET A 303 -8.33 2.30 8.01
C MET A 303 -7.23 1.38 7.49
N TYR A 304 -7.58 0.36 6.73
CA TYR A 304 -6.61 -0.64 6.26
C TYR A 304 -5.98 -0.28 4.91
N GLU A 305 -6.70 0.46 4.05
CA GLU A 305 -6.29 0.76 2.67
C GLU A 305 -6.18 2.26 2.43
N ALA A 306 -7.26 3.03 2.62
CA ALA A 306 -7.32 4.43 2.20
C ALA A 306 -6.37 5.33 3.02
N ASN A 307 -6.33 5.22 4.35
CA ASN A 307 -5.45 6.02 5.20
C ASN A 307 -3.97 5.76 4.92
N PRO A 308 -3.44 4.50 4.96
CA PRO A 308 -2.02 4.26 4.67
C PRO A 308 -1.62 4.70 3.26
N MET A 309 -2.44 4.42 2.25
CA MET A 309 -2.14 4.83 0.87
C MET A 309 -2.20 6.34 0.70
N SER A 310 -3.15 7.02 1.33
CA SER A 310 -3.23 8.49 1.33
C SER A 310 -2.01 9.12 1.99
N PHE A 311 -1.53 8.55 3.09
CA PHE A 311 -0.35 9.05 3.77
C PHE A 311 0.89 8.94 2.87
N LEU A 312 1.09 7.81 2.20
CA LEU A 312 2.17 7.63 1.22
C LEU A 312 2.05 8.62 0.05
N ILE A 313 0.88 8.76 -0.55
CA ILE A 313 0.64 9.64 -1.69
C ILE A 313 0.94 11.10 -1.32
N GLU A 314 0.46 11.58 -0.18
CA GLU A 314 0.68 12.97 0.24
C GLU A 314 2.14 13.23 0.66
N GLN A 315 2.80 12.29 1.31
CA GLN A 315 4.24 12.36 1.61
C GLN A 315 5.11 12.39 0.34
N ALA A 316 4.60 11.83 -0.75
CA ALA A 316 5.22 11.91 -2.07
C ALA A 316 4.85 13.19 -2.86
N GLY A 317 4.02 14.08 -2.31
CA GLY A 317 3.61 15.33 -2.93
C GLY A 317 2.38 15.26 -3.81
N GLY A 318 1.63 14.14 -3.75
CA GLY A 318 0.31 13.99 -4.34
C GLY A 318 -0.81 14.50 -3.43
N ALA A 319 -2.06 14.13 -3.73
CA ALA A 319 -3.24 14.45 -2.95
C ALA A 319 -4.17 13.23 -2.84
N SER A 320 -5.05 13.22 -1.83
CA SER A 320 -6.05 12.18 -1.63
C SER A 320 -7.34 12.73 -1.04
N ILE A 321 -8.49 12.37 -1.64
CA ILE A 321 -9.82 12.80 -1.25
C ILE A 321 -10.84 11.66 -1.34
N ASN A 322 -11.96 11.80 -0.62
CA ASN A 322 -13.11 10.90 -0.76
C ASN A 322 -14.13 11.39 -1.82
N GLY A 323 -13.81 12.51 -2.51
CA GLY A 323 -14.67 13.27 -3.40
C GLY A 323 -15.10 14.61 -2.81
N GLN A 324 -15.15 14.77 -1.49
CA GLN A 324 -15.58 15.97 -0.79
C GLN A 324 -14.48 16.59 0.06
N GLU A 325 -13.71 15.75 0.75
CA GLU A 325 -12.69 16.19 1.70
C GLU A 325 -11.47 15.27 1.68
N ARG A 326 -10.41 15.73 2.30
CA ARG A 326 -9.13 15.02 2.40
C ARG A 326 -9.27 13.76 3.23
N ILE A 327 -8.87 12.60 2.70
CA ILE A 327 -9.01 11.29 3.38
C ILE A 327 -8.34 11.30 4.76
N LEU A 328 -7.13 11.83 4.89
CA LEU A 328 -6.41 11.83 6.17
C LEU A 328 -7.08 12.64 7.29
N GLN A 329 -8.08 13.48 6.98
CA GLN A 329 -8.85 14.26 7.98
C GLN A 329 -10.13 13.56 8.40
N LEU A 330 -10.53 12.49 7.73
CA LEU A 330 -11.71 11.73 8.12
C LEU A 330 -11.52 11.13 9.50
N GLN A 331 -12.54 11.31 10.35
CA GLN A 331 -12.61 10.65 11.64
C GLN A 331 -13.32 9.30 11.46
N PRO A 332 -12.60 8.16 11.63
CA PRO A 332 -13.20 6.84 11.50
C PRO A 332 -14.30 6.65 12.55
N LYS A 333 -15.40 6.01 12.17
CA LYS A 333 -16.55 5.70 13.05
C LYS A 333 -16.59 4.25 13.48
N GLN A 334 -15.98 3.38 12.68
CA GLN A 334 -15.90 1.94 12.93
C GLN A 334 -14.66 1.36 12.23
N LEU A 335 -14.20 0.21 12.70
CA LEU A 335 -12.96 -0.42 12.27
C LEU A 335 -12.95 -0.76 10.77
N HIS A 336 -14.08 -1.26 10.24
CA HIS A 336 -14.24 -1.67 8.85
C HIS A 336 -14.99 -0.64 7.99
N GLU A 337 -14.94 0.64 8.38
CA GLU A 337 -15.59 1.71 7.62
C GLU A 337 -15.06 1.76 6.19
N ARG A 338 -15.98 1.84 5.22
CA ARG A 338 -15.65 1.98 3.80
C ARG A 338 -15.69 3.43 3.36
N VAL A 339 -14.90 3.77 2.35
CA VAL A 339 -14.78 5.13 1.84
C VAL A 339 -14.54 5.12 0.32
N SER A 340 -15.02 6.17 -0.35
CA SER A 340 -14.60 6.50 -1.72
C SER A 340 -13.15 6.98 -1.70
N VAL A 341 -12.35 6.56 -2.69
CA VAL A 341 -10.92 6.90 -2.76
C VAL A 341 -10.57 7.49 -4.12
N ILE A 342 -10.02 8.69 -4.09
CA ILE A 342 -9.48 9.39 -5.25
C ILE A 342 -8.12 9.94 -4.83
N LEU A 343 -7.03 9.43 -5.41
CA LEU A 343 -5.67 9.80 -4.99
C LEU A 343 -4.68 9.79 -6.16
N GLY A 344 -3.60 10.55 -6.03
CA GLY A 344 -2.52 10.57 -7.02
C GLY A 344 -1.93 11.94 -7.29
N SER A 345 -1.66 12.24 -8.56
CA SER A 345 -1.11 13.53 -9.01
C SER A 345 -2.02 14.68 -8.60
N LYS A 346 -1.45 15.64 -7.90
CA LYS A 346 -2.17 16.68 -7.17
C LYS A 346 -3.15 17.46 -8.06
N ASN A 347 -2.71 17.92 -9.24
CA ASN A 347 -3.55 18.75 -10.11
C ASN A 347 -4.80 18.01 -10.60
N GLU A 348 -4.72 16.69 -10.83
CA GLU A 348 -5.88 15.91 -11.29
C GLU A 348 -6.83 15.60 -10.12
N VAL A 349 -6.32 15.34 -8.91
CA VAL A 349 -7.16 15.15 -7.72
C VAL A 349 -7.92 16.45 -7.36
N GLU A 350 -7.23 17.60 -7.39
CA GLU A 350 -7.85 18.92 -7.15
C GLU A 350 -8.89 19.27 -8.21
N ARG A 351 -8.68 18.88 -9.46
CA ARG A 351 -9.67 19.02 -10.53
C ARG A 351 -10.95 18.23 -10.23
N VAL A 352 -10.80 16.95 -9.83
CA VAL A 352 -11.95 16.12 -9.45
C VAL A 352 -12.69 16.73 -8.26
N LEU A 353 -11.97 17.26 -7.25
CA LEU A 353 -12.58 17.96 -6.12
C LEU A 353 -13.41 19.17 -6.58
N THR A 354 -12.86 19.97 -7.50
CA THR A 354 -13.58 21.13 -8.06
C THR A 354 -14.88 20.70 -8.75
N TYR A 355 -14.86 19.58 -9.48
CA TYR A 355 -16.08 19.07 -10.10
C TYR A 355 -17.11 18.65 -9.06
N HIS A 356 -16.71 17.99 -8.00
CA HIS A 356 -17.62 17.64 -6.88
C HIS A 356 -18.25 18.87 -6.21
N GLN A 357 -17.54 20.00 -6.18
CA GLN A 357 -18.06 21.24 -5.60
C GLN A 357 -19.02 21.98 -6.55
N SER A 358 -19.03 21.63 -7.84
CA SER A 358 -19.83 22.30 -8.88
C SER A 358 -21.18 21.62 -9.12
N PHE A 359 -21.42 20.42 -8.56
CA PHE A 359 -22.64 19.63 -8.65
C PHE A 359 -23.38 19.57 -7.32
#